data_3871f49224eafc1b62ddd34ea4846bef
#
_entry.id   3871f49224eafc1b62ddd34ea4846bef
#
_cell.length_a   1.000
_cell.length_b   1.000
_cell.length_c   1.000
_cell.angle_alpha   90.00
_cell.angle_beta   90.00
_cell.angle_gamma   90.00
#
_symmetry.space_group_name_H-M   'P 1'
#
loop_
_entity.id
_entity.type
_entity.pdbx_description
1 polymer ?
#
loop_
_entity_poly.entity_id
_entity_poly.type
_entity_poly.pdbx_seq_one_letter_code
_entity_poly.pdbx_strand_id
1 'polypeptide(L)'
;MGSRREAVIIGAGKMGRGFCAEILASAGCHLTFVDSDEKRVERLRNSGGYTIYKARRTYFETVSIESFDALPLSAEGELSDLIARRGVLVMLAVPFQQLESVASLLSVCIARKAMETPDEPLDILLCINQMEAKRQLTKFFENMLGGTALEYMHTHVGIVETVAICMCPELPDSLAERDPLGVLTNGYPEMPMDATAFRGRPPHSERIRLTYNLSAEAHRKMYTFNTAYASIAYLSSPKHYVWATEAMKDPDIHRSVIEALHESSIGLCGEYGFTPEEMEEWNKRILAVIDNPLLGDTINRLGSD
;
A
#
# COMPACT_ATOMS: atom_id res chain seq x y z
N MET A 1 13.74 2.05 28.02
CA MET A 1 13.36 1.73 26.64
C MET A 1 12.27 2.69 26.24
N GLY A 2 12.48 3.55 25.23
CA GLY A 2 11.41 4.43 24.71
C GLY A 2 10.28 3.58 24.17
N SER A 3 9.02 3.94 24.40
CA SER A 3 7.87 3.26 23.80
C SER A 3 8.00 3.28 22.28
N ARG A 4 7.76 2.13 21.63
CA ARG A 4 7.69 2.08 20.17
C ARG A 4 6.58 3.02 19.68
N ARG A 5 6.79 3.66 18.53
CA ARG A 5 5.76 4.46 17.89
C ARG A 5 4.59 3.58 17.48
N GLU A 6 3.37 3.99 17.78
CA GLU A 6 2.16 3.25 17.40
C GLU A 6 1.79 3.53 15.94
N ALA A 7 1.43 2.48 15.19
CA ALA A 7 0.95 2.58 13.83
C ALA A 7 -0.34 1.77 13.65
N VAL A 8 -1.43 2.45 13.35
CA VAL A 8 -2.75 1.87 13.10
C VAL A 8 -2.91 1.62 11.61
N ILE A 9 -3.13 0.35 11.22
CA ILE A 9 -3.37 -0.04 9.82
C ILE A 9 -4.86 -0.34 9.66
N ILE A 10 -5.58 0.55 8.99
CA ILE A 10 -7.01 0.35 8.67
C ILE A 10 -7.10 -0.39 7.33
N GLY A 11 -7.67 -1.59 7.37
CA GLY A 11 -7.69 -2.56 6.29
C GLY A 11 -6.59 -3.63 6.45
N ALA A 12 -6.92 -4.70 7.21
CA ALA A 12 -6.04 -5.85 7.42
C ALA A 12 -6.15 -6.89 6.26
N GLY A 13 -6.42 -6.43 5.05
CA GLY A 13 -6.37 -7.22 3.82
C GLY A 13 -4.95 -7.65 3.45
N LYS A 14 -4.75 -8.21 2.26
CA LYS A 14 -3.42 -8.64 1.80
C LYS A 14 -2.42 -7.47 1.72
N MET A 15 -2.84 -6.30 1.23
CA MET A 15 -1.98 -5.12 1.16
C MET A 15 -1.60 -4.61 2.56
N GLY A 16 -2.58 -4.51 3.47
CA GLY A 16 -2.35 -4.06 4.86
C GLY A 16 -1.42 -4.97 5.62
N ARG A 17 -1.66 -6.30 5.60
CA ARG A 17 -0.81 -7.29 6.27
C ARG A 17 0.52 -7.54 5.54
N GLY A 18 0.52 -7.51 4.21
CA GLY A 18 1.70 -7.82 3.40
C GLY A 18 2.69 -6.67 3.32
N PHE A 19 2.30 -5.58 2.69
CA PHE A 19 3.22 -4.48 2.38
C PHE A 19 3.24 -3.40 3.45
N CYS A 20 2.07 -2.89 3.86
CA CYS A 20 2.01 -1.80 4.85
C CYS A 20 2.59 -2.21 6.20
N ALA A 21 2.26 -3.42 6.69
CA ALA A 21 2.77 -3.92 7.95
C ALA A 21 4.29 -4.07 7.92
N GLU A 22 4.86 -4.62 6.86
CA GLU A 22 6.31 -4.78 6.73
C GLU A 22 7.04 -3.43 6.71
N ILE A 23 6.51 -2.44 5.98
CA ILE A 23 7.06 -1.07 5.92
C ILE A 23 7.08 -0.42 7.31
N LEU A 24 5.96 -0.47 8.03
CA LEU A 24 5.85 0.18 9.34
C LEU A 24 6.60 -0.58 10.43
N ALA A 25 6.60 -1.92 10.39
CA ALA A 25 7.42 -2.74 11.30
C ALA A 25 8.93 -2.48 11.10
N SER A 26 9.39 -2.33 9.84
CA SER A 26 10.79 -1.98 9.54
C SER A 26 11.20 -0.61 10.07
N ALA A 27 10.24 0.30 10.26
CA ALA A 27 10.45 1.59 10.91
C ALA A 27 10.38 1.53 12.45
N GLY A 28 10.26 0.32 13.01
CA GLY A 28 10.22 0.10 14.46
C GLY A 28 8.87 0.42 15.11
N CYS A 29 7.80 0.54 14.33
CA CYS A 29 6.47 0.77 14.86
C CYS A 29 5.90 -0.49 15.55
N HIS A 30 5.08 -0.28 16.59
CA HIS A 30 4.11 -1.27 17.06
C HIS A 30 2.87 -1.19 16.17
N LEU A 31 2.32 -2.32 15.74
CA LEU A 31 1.24 -2.35 14.78
C LEU A 31 -0.09 -2.67 15.47
N THR A 32 -1.14 -1.93 15.14
CA THR A 32 -2.53 -2.27 15.44
C THR A 32 -3.30 -2.38 14.14
N PHE A 33 -3.76 -3.58 13.80
CA PHE A 33 -4.62 -3.81 12.64
C PHE A 33 -6.07 -3.48 12.97
N VAL A 34 -6.76 -2.80 12.05
CA VAL A 34 -8.20 -2.52 12.16
C VAL A 34 -8.91 -3.03 10.90
N ASP A 35 -9.95 -3.83 11.06
CA ASP A 35 -10.69 -4.38 9.92
C ASP A 35 -12.19 -4.54 10.24
N SER A 36 -13.03 -4.47 9.20
CA SER A 36 -14.46 -4.74 9.30
C SER A 36 -14.79 -6.24 9.36
N ASP A 37 -13.88 -7.11 8.91
CA ASP A 37 -14.00 -8.56 9.00
C ASP A 37 -13.60 -9.03 10.41
N GLU A 38 -14.59 -9.17 11.29
CA GLU A 38 -14.39 -9.60 12.68
C GLU A 38 -13.71 -10.98 12.79
N LYS A 39 -13.96 -11.87 11.83
CA LYS A 39 -13.28 -13.18 11.80
C LYS A 39 -11.79 -13.06 11.52
N ARG A 40 -11.42 -12.11 10.66
CA ARG A 40 -10.01 -11.79 10.39
C ARG A 40 -9.36 -11.18 11.63
N VAL A 41 -10.02 -10.26 12.30
CA VAL A 41 -9.55 -9.65 13.55
C VAL A 41 -9.35 -10.70 14.62
N GLU A 42 -10.31 -11.61 14.81
CA GLU A 42 -10.19 -12.70 15.77
C GLU A 42 -9.00 -13.64 15.46
N ARG A 43 -8.81 -13.99 14.18
CA ARG A 43 -7.66 -14.79 13.76
C ARG A 43 -6.34 -14.07 14.04
N LEU A 44 -6.25 -12.77 13.76
CA LEU A 44 -5.07 -11.97 14.06
C LEU A 44 -4.77 -11.96 15.56
N ARG A 45 -5.77 -11.74 16.42
CA ARG A 45 -5.62 -11.76 17.88
C ARG A 45 -5.11 -13.11 18.40
N ASN A 46 -5.56 -14.20 17.80
CA ASN A 46 -5.28 -15.56 18.26
C ASN A 46 -4.00 -16.17 17.63
N SER A 47 -3.43 -15.54 16.58
CA SER A 47 -2.35 -16.15 15.81
C SER A 47 -0.96 -16.00 16.44
N GLY A 48 -0.75 -14.98 17.26
CA GLY A 48 0.58 -14.60 17.76
C GLY A 48 1.53 -14.06 16.69
N GLY A 49 1.23 -14.26 15.40
CA GLY A 49 2.02 -13.80 14.27
C GLY A 49 1.58 -14.43 12.94
N TYR A 50 2.14 -13.96 11.84
CA TYR A 50 1.97 -14.53 10.50
C TYR A 50 3.21 -14.24 9.64
N THR A 51 3.30 -14.89 8.47
CA THR A 51 4.45 -14.79 7.58
C THR A 51 4.11 -14.02 6.31
N ILE A 52 4.99 -13.11 5.92
CA ILE A 52 5.01 -12.51 4.58
C ILE A 52 5.98 -13.31 3.72
N TYR A 53 5.46 -13.90 2.66
CA TYR A 53 6.23 -14.67 1.68
C TYR A 53 6.56 -13.76 0.50
N LYS A 54 7.83 -13.41 0.33
CA LYS A 54 8.30 -12.60 -0.80
C LYS A 54 8.76 -13.53 -1.91
N ALA A 55 8.06 -13.53 -3.03
CA ALA A 55 8.44 -14.32 -4.18
C ALA A 55 9.78 -13.83 -4.75
N ARG A 56 10.82 -14.63 -4.61
CA ARG A 56 12.04 -14.54 -5.40
C ARG A 56 11.92 -15.54 -6.56
N ARG A 57 12.75 -15.43 -7.56
CA ARG A 57 12.57 -16.23 -8.78
C ARG A 57 12.44 -17.74 -8.53
N THR A 58 13.11 -18.28 -7.50
CA THR A 58 13.20 -19.73 -7.24
C THR A 58 12.86 -20.13 -5.81
N TYR A 59 12.62 -19.17 -4.91
CA TYR A 59 12.31 -19.43 -3.49
C TYR A 59 11.47 -18.30 -2.90
N PHE A 60 10.89 -18.55 -1.74
CA PHE A 60 10.25 -17.52 -0.94
C PHE A 60 11.21 -17.04 0.15
N GLU A 61 11.56 -15.75 0.12
CA GLU A 61 12.11 -15.07 1.29
C GLU A 61 10.96 -14.79 2.26
N THR A 62 11.17 -15.01 3.56
CA THR A 62 10.11 -14.87 4.55
C THR A 62 10.41 -13.75 5.53
N VAL A 63 9.36 -13.02 5.93
CA VAL A 63 9.40 -12.04 7.01
C VAL A 63 8.27 -12.36 7.97
N SER A 64 8.59 -12.54 9.27
CA SER A 64 7.57 -12.72 10.30
C SER A 64 7.09 -11.37 10.82
N ILE A 65 5.78 -11.22 10.96
CA ILE A 65 5.14 -10.11 11.66
C ILE A 65 4.56 -10.66 12.96
N GLU A 66 5.07 -10.18 14.08
CA GLU A 66 4.74 -10.65 15.42
C GLU A 66 4.48 -9.47 16.37
N SER A 67 3.87 -9.74 17.51
CA SER A 67 3.68 -8.71 18.56
C SER A 67 2.89 -7.49 18.07
N PHE A 68 1.74 -7.71 17.49
CA PHE A 68 0.78 -6.70 17.06
C PHE A 68 -0.55 -6.85 17.78
N ASP A 69 -1.35 -5.79 17.74
CA ASP A 69 -2.74 -5.80 18.19
C ASP A 69 -3.71 -5.80 16.98
N ALA A 70 -4.96 -6.17 17.24
CA ALA A 70 -6.02 -6.10 16.24
C ALA A 70 -7.35 -5.67 16.87
N LEU A 71 -8.05 -4.76 16.21
CA LEU A 71 -9.34 -4.21 16.61
C LEU A 71 -10.37 -4.37 15.50
N PRO A 72 -11.62 -4.74 15.81
CA PRO A 72 -12.69 -4.65 14.83
C PRO A 72 -13.01 -3.17 14.55
N LEU A 73 -13.45 -2.87 13.35
CA LEU A 73 -13.84 -1.50 12.96
C LEU A 73 -14.98 -0.97 13.86
N SER A 74 -15.79 -1.87 14.43
CA SER A 74 -16.87 -1.56 15.37
C SER A 74 -16.37 -1.07 16.77
N ALA A 75 -15.09 -1.26 17.09
CA ALA A 75 -14.50 -0.79 18.35
C ALA A 75 -14.09 0.70 18.29
N GLU A 76 -15.01 1.58 17.90
CA GLU A 76 -14.76 3.01 17.63
C GLU A 76 -14.14 3.73 18.85
N GLY A 77 -14.58 3.40 20.08
CA GLY A 77 -14.07 3.98 21.31
C GLY A 77 -12.59 3.65 21.52
N GLU A 78 -12.21 2.37 21.42
CA GLU A 78 -10.82 1.92 21.58
C GLU A 78 -9.91 2.50 20.48
N LEU A 79 -10.40 2.54 19.24
CA LEU A 79 -9.67 3.14 18.15
C LEU A 79 -9.46 4.64 18.33
N SER A 80 -10.49 5.34 18.78
CA SER A 80 -10.42 6.78 19.06
C SER A 80 -9.45 7.07 20.20
N ASP A 81 -9.46 6.27 21.29
CA ASP A 81 -8.49 6.33 22.38
C ASP A 81 -7.07 6.14 21.91
N LEU A 82 -6.86 5.19 21.00
CA LEU A 82 -5.55 4.88 20.45
C LEU A 82 -5.03 6.02 19.57
N ILE A 83 -5.85 6.53 18.65
CA ILE A 83 -5.46 7.61 17.70
C ILE A 83 -5.25 8.94 18.45
N ALA A 84 -5.95 9.18 19.56
CA ALA A 84 -5.75 10.38 20.38
C ALA A 84 -4.37 10.44 21.05
N ARG A 85 -3.67 9.31 21.21
CA ARG A 85 -2.32 9.28 21.80
C ARG A 85 -1.31 10.06 20.96
N ARG A 86 -0.20 10.45 21.62
CA ARG A 86 0.91 11.15 20.95
C ARG A 86 1.68 10.22 20.02
N GLY A 87 2.14 10.77 18.89
CA GLY A 87 3.05 10.10 17.98
C GLY A 87 2.42 8.98 17.11
N VAL A 88 1.11 8.80 17.13
CA VAL A 88 0.42 7.76 16.35
C VAL A 88 0.46 8.07 14.87
N LEU A 89 0.69 7.02 14.06
CA LEU A 89 0.52 7.02 12.60
C LEU A 89 -0.74 6.24 12.24
N VAL A 90 -1.44 6.66 11.20
CA VAL A 90 -2.52 5.89 10.59
C VAL A 90 -2.12 5.52 9.15
N MET A 91 -2.30 4.26 8.75
CA MET A 91 -2.13 3.80 7.38
C MET A 91 -3.47 3.27 6.86
N LEU A 92 -3.94 3.78 5.72
CA LEU A 92 -5.15 3.31 5.06
C LEU A 92 -4.78 2.35 3.93
N ALA A 93 -5.23 1.09 4.05
CA ALA A 93 -5.06 0.04 3.05
C ALA A 93 -6.43 -0.57 2.69
N VAL A 94 -7.39 0.28 2.35
CA VAL A 94 -8.78 -0.07 2.06
C VAL A 94 -9.11 0.20 0.58
N PRO A 95 -10.11 -0.48 0.00
CA PRO A 95 -10.65 -0.11 -1.30
C PRO A 95 -11.13 1.34 -1.32
N PHE A 96 -10.95 2.02 -2.46
CA PHE A 96 -11.34 3.43 -2.62
C PHE A 96 -12.83 3.67 -2.27
N GLN A 97 -13.71 2.72 -2.60
CA GLN A 97 -15.15 2.78 -2.32
C GLN A 97 -15.48 2.81 -0.81
N GLN A 98 -14.56 2.39 0.05
CA GLN A 98 -14.72 2.43 1.50
C GLN A 98 -14.18 3.72 2.15
N LEU A 99 -13.62 4.63 1.34
CA LEU A 99 -12.94 5.81 1.85
C LEU A 99 -13.87 6.73 2.66
N GLU A 100 -15.13 6.88 2.24
CA GLU A 100 -16.12 7.69 2.95
C GLU A 100 -16.46 7.14 4.33
N SER A 101 -16.69 5.83 4.45
CA SER A 101 -16.96 5.19 5.74
C SER A 101 -15.77 5.27 6.70
N VAL A 102 -14.56 5.11 6.17
CA VAL A 102 -13.33 5.29 6.96
C VAL A 102 -13.13 6.75 7.36
N ALA A 103 -13.46 7.70 6.49
CA ALA A 103 -13.42 9.12 6.81
C ALA A 103 -14.39 9.49 7.95
N SER A 104 -15.58 8.90 7.94
CA SER A 104 -16.56 9.10 9.04
C SER A 104 -15.98 8.66 10.39
N LEU A 105 -15.42 7.45 10.44
CA LEU A 105 -14.75 6.93 11.63
C LEU A 105 -13.58 7.81 12.08
N LEU A 106 -12.70 8.16 11.15
CA LEU A 106 -11.53 9.00 11.45
C LEU A 106 -11.92 10.42 11.86
N SER A 107 -13.05 10.95 11.40
CA SER A 107 -13.55 12.27 11.83
C SER A 107 -13.83 12.28 13.33
N VAL A 108 -14.39 11.21 13.89
CA VAL A 108 -14.58 11.08 15.35
C VAL A 108 -13.23 11.05 16.08
N CYS A 109 -12.27 10.29 15.55
CA CYS A 109 -10.92 10.21 16.12
C CYS A 109 -10.18 11.56 16.04
N ILE A 110 -10.29 12.27 14.91
CA ILE A 110 -9.69 13.60 14.71
C ILE A 110 -10.31 14.63 15.69
N ALA A 111 -11.65 14.64 15.85
CA ALA A 111 -12.32 15.54 16.77
C ALA A 111 -11.87 15.29 18.21
N ARG A 112 -11.73 14.05 18.62
CA ARG A 112 -11.22 13.69 19.94
C ARG A 112 -9.77 14.10 20.13
N LYS A 113 -8.91 13.82 19.14
CA LYS A 113 -7.50 14.19 19.19
C LYS A 113 -7.31 15.70 19.27
N ALA A 114 -8.13 16.48 18.55
CA ALA A 114 -8.14 17.94 18.63
C ALA A 114 -8.45 18.46 20.05
N MET A 115 -9.22 17.72 20.84
CA MET A 115 -9.52 18.07 22.23
C MET A 115 -8.45 17.60 23.22
N GLU A 116 -7.95 16.38 23.06
CA GLU A 116 -7.06 15.75 24.04
C GLU A 116 -5.58 16.08 23.81
N THR A 117 -5.17 16.21 22.56
CA THR A 117 -3.76 16.48 22.18
C THR A 117 -3.68 17.51 21.03
N PRO A 118 -4.19 18.74 21.22
CA PRO A 118 -4.37 19.73 20.14
C PRO A 118 -3.07 20.16 19.45
N ASP A 119 -1.93 20.04 20.12
CA ASP A 119 -0.62 20.42 19.58
C ASP A 119 0.10 19.26 18.88
N GLU A 120 -0.49 18.05 18.91
CA GLU A 120 0.16 16.85 18.39
C GLU A 120 -0.34 16.52 16.98
N PRO A 121 0.52 16.40 15.98
CA PRO A 121 0.08 16.10 14.63
C PRO A 121 -0.43 14.65 14.49
N LEU A 122 -1.23 14.43 13.47
CA LEU A 122 -1.68 13.12 13.00
C LEU A 122 -1.36 12.96 11.52
N ASP A 123 -0.50 12.00 11.16
CA ASP A 123 -0.24 11.68 9.77
C ASP A 123 -1.04 10.44 9.35
N ILE A 124 -1.80 10.57 8.27
CA ILE A 124 -2.62 9.52 7.65
C ILE A 124 -1.98 9.17 6.32
N LEU A 125 -1.36 7.99 6.24
CA LEU A 125 -0.67 7.48 5.06
C LEU A 125 -1.66 6.74 4.16
N LEU A 126 -1.73 7.08 2.89
CA LEU A 126 -2.67 6.50 1.93
C LEU A 126 -1.99 5.43 1.07
N CYS A 127 -2.23 4.16 1.37
CA CYS A 127 -1.87 3.04 0.50
C CYS A 127 -3.09 2.60 -0.32
N ILE A 128 -3.58 3.51 -1.16
CA ILE A 128 -4.79 3.35 -1.98
C ILE A 128 -4.41 3.56 -3.44
N ASN A 129 -4.76 2.61 -4.30
CA ASN A 129 -4.40 2.66 -5.73
C ASN A 129 -5.37 3.56 -6.52
N GLN A 130 -5.45 4.85 -6.11
CA GLN A 130 -6.32 5.85 -6.74
C GLN A 130 -5.72 7.24 -6.56
N MET A 131 -5.46 7.94 -7.66
CA MET A 131 -4.82 9.27 -7.65
C MET A 131 -5.66 10.35 -6.93
N GLU A 132 -6.97 10.18 -6.86
CA GLU A 132 -7.89 11.16 -6.25
C GLU A 132 -8.13 10.92 -4.74
N ALA A 133 -7.48 9.92 -4.13
CA ALA A 133 -7.78 9.48 -2.76
C ALA A 133 -7.57 10.60 -1.74
N LYS A 134 -6.47 11.36 -1.82
CA LYS A 134 -6.19 12.49 -0.93
C LYS A 134 -7.27 13.57 -1.03
N ARG A 135 -7.60 13.99 -2.26
CA ARG A 135 -8.62 15.01 -2.49
C ARG A 135 -9.98 14.60 -1.97
N GLN A 136 -10.37 13.33 -2.21
CA GLN A 136 -11.65 12.81 -1.73
C GLN A 136 -11.68 12.70 -0.20
N LEU A 137 -10.63 12.18 0.42
CA LEU A 137 -10.54 12.08 1.88
C LEU A 137 -10.61 13.47 2.54
N THR A 138 -9.87 14.45 2.01
CA THR A 138 -9.93 15.84 2.49
C THR A 138 -11.36 16.39 2.43
N LYS A 139 -12.03 16.20 1.28
CA LYS A 139 -13.42 16.67 1.11
C LYS A 139 -14.40 15.98 2.08
N PHE A 140 -14.23 14.70 2.36
CA PHE A 140 -15.06 14.01 3.35
C PHE A 140 -14.84 14.59 4.74
N PHE A 141 -13.58 14.83 5.16
CA PHE A 141 -13.30 15.48 6.43
C PHE A 141 -13.89 16.89 6.52
N GLU A 142 -13.76 17.70 5.47
CA GLU A 142 -14.35 19.06 5.41
C GLU A 142 -15.87 19.05 5.56
N ASN A 143 -16.55 18.03 5.05
CA ASN A 143 -17.99 17.87 5.16
C ASN A 143 -18.46 17.34 6.54
N MET A 144 -17.60 16.61 7.25
CA MET A 144 -17.94 15.90 8.49
C MET A 144 -17.48 16.64 9.75
N LEU A 145 -16.40 17.43 9.64
CA LEU A 145 -15.81 18.14 10.76
C LEU A 145 -16.29 19.60 10.81
N GLY A 146 -16.31 20.16 12.00
CA GLY A 146 -16.63 21.57 12.22
C GLY A 146 -15.84 22.17 13.38
N GLY A 147 -15.85 23.51 13.49
CA GLY A 147 -15.20 24.25 14.58
C GLY A 147 -13.72 23.89 14.75
N THR A 148 -13.31 23.67 15.98
CA THR A 148 -11.89 23.38 16.32
C THR A 148 -11.37 22.09 15.71
N ALA A 149 -12.24 21.08 15.47
CA ALA A 149 -11.83 19.83 14.85
C ALA A 149 -11.48 20.02 13.35
N LEU A 150 -12.21 20.87 12.64
CA LEU A 150 -11.91 21.23 11.26
C LEU A 150 -10.62 22.05 11.18
N GLU A 151 -10.42 23.01 12.08
CA GLU A 151 -9.19 23.79 12.17
C GLU A 151 -7.97 22.89 12.44
N TYR A 152 -8.11 21.96 13.39
CA TYR A 152 -7.09 20.97 13.69
C TYR A 152 -6.79 20.10 12.46
N MET A 153 -7.81 19.65 11.74
CA MET A 153 -7.62 18.85 10.52
C MET A 153 -6.77 19.60 9.48
N HIS A 154 -7.05 20.87 9.23
CA HIS A 154 -6.28 21.65 8.25
C HIS A 154 -4.83 21.95 8.70
N THR A 155 -4.60 22.09 10.00
CA THR A 155 -3.29 22.53 10.51
C THR A 155 -2.39 21.39 10.98
N HIS A 156 -2.97 20.32 11.54
CA HIS A 156 -2.24 19.25 12.23
C HIS A 156 -2.42 17.85 11.60
N VAL A 157 -3.37 17.68 10.65
CA VAL A 157 -3.49 16.38 9.97
C VAL A 157 -2.73 16.39 8.64
N GLY A 158 -1.74 15.51 8.54
CA GLY A 158 -1.04 15.22 7.30
C GLY A 158 -1.75 14.11 6.54
N ILE A 159 -2.24 14.39 5.33
CA ILE A 159 -2.75 13.35 4.41
C ILE A 159 -1.65 13.05 3.41
N VAL A 160 -0.93 11.97 3.68
CA VAL A 160 0.31 11.60 2.98
C VAL A 160 0.01 10.53 1.95
N GLU A 161 0.09 10.89 0.68
CA GLU A 161 -0.01 9.91 -0.40
C GLU A 161 1.24 9.04 -0.48
N THR A 162 1.05 7.79 -0.87
CA THR A 162 2.14 6.82 -1.09
C THR A 162 1.97 6.12 -2.44
N VAL A 163 3.05 5.58 -2.99
CA VAL A 163 2.98 4.74 -4.19
C VAL A 163 3.29 3.30 -3.82
N ALA A 164 2.27 2.45 -3.83
CA ALA A 164 2.43 1.02 -3.65
C ALA A 164 2.73 0.34 -4.99
N ILE A 165 3.93 -0.19 -5.13
CA ILE A 165 4.37 -0.97 -6.30
C ILE A 165 4.40 -2.46 -5.92
N CYS A 166 3.93 -2.77 -4.73
CA CYS A 166 3.83 -4.12 -4.23
C CYS A 166 2.55 -4.79 -4.73
N MET A 167 2.70 -6.01 -5.20
CA MET A 167 1.59 -6.90 -5.54
C MET A 167 1.43 -7.93 -4.44
N CYS A 168 0.19 -8.23 -4.09
CA CYS A 168 -0.17 -9.26 -3.11
C CYS A 168 -1.13 -10.28 -3.77
N PRO A 169 -0.63 -11.21 -4.61
CA PRO A 169 -1.46 -12.24 -5.22
C PRO A 169 -1.98 -13.26 -4.19
N GLU A 170 -2.68 -14.28 -4.66
CA GLU A 170 -3.14 -15.36 -3.78
C GLU A 170 -1.94 -16.19 -3.28
N LEU A 171 -1.99 -16.54 -2.00
CA LEU A 171 -1.02 -17.44 -1.41
C LEU A 171 -1.30 -18.86 -1.92
N PRO A 172 -0.29 -19.64 -2.35
CA PRO A 172 -0.50 -21.04 -2.72
C PRO A 172 -1.18 -21.83 -1.61
N ASP A 173 -2.12 -22.72 -1.97
CA ASP A 173 -2.95 -23.46 -1.01
C ASP A 173 -2.12 -24.17 0.07
N SER A 174 -1.02 -24.78 -0.31
CA SER A 174 -0.11 -25.48 0.63
C SER A 174 0.53 -24.57 1.68
N LEU A 175 0.67 -23.29 1.39
CA LEU A 175 1.13 -22.29 2.35
C LEU A 175 -0.05 -21.69 3.12
N ALA A 176 -1.18 -21.44 2.47
CA ALA A 176 -2.40 -20.93 3.10
C ALA A 176 -2.98 -21.89 4.16
N GLU A 177 -2.87 -23.21 3.96
CA GLU A 177 -3.25 -24.21 4.95
C GLU A 177 -2.39 -24.16 6.23
N ARG A 178 -1.11 -23.82 6.09
CA ARG A 178 -0.16 -23.75 7.22
C ARG A 178 -0.18 -22.40 7.91
N ASP A 179 -0.39 -21.35 7.15
CA ASP A 179 -0.45 -19.96 7.63
C ASP A 179 -1.64 -19.23 6.97
N PRO A 180 -2.86 -19.38 7.54
CA PRO A 180 -4.07 -18.76 6.97
C PRO A 180 -4.07 -17.22 6.95
N LEU A 181 -3.17 -16.59 7.70
CA LEU A 181 -2.95 -15.14 7.69
C LEU A 181 -1.78 -14.73 6.82
N GLY A 182 -1.01 -15.69 6.32
CA GLY A 182 0.13 -15.46 5.46
C GLY A 182 -0.20 -14.64 4.22
N VAL A 183 0.76 -13.89 3.72
CA VAL A 183 0.59 -13.04 2.54
C VAL A 183 1.74 -13.26 1.57
N LEU A 184 1.41 -13.52 0.32
CA LEU A 184 2.37 -13.54 -0.77
C LEU A 184 2.56 -12.12 -1.32
N THR A 185 3.80 -11.72 -1.56
CA THR A 185 4.13 -10.43 -2.20
C THR A 185 5.22 -10.61 -3.25
N ASN A 186 5.33 -9.63 -4.16
CA ASN A 186 6.47 -9.56 -5.09
C ASN A 186 7.78 -9.09 -4.41
N GLY A 187 7.75 -8.81 -3.10
CA GLY A 187 8.90 -8.36 -2.34
C GLY A 187 9.46 -7.02 -2.79
N TYR A 188 8.61 -6.10 -3.28
CA TYR A 188 9.05 -4.76 -3.67
C TYR A 188 9.75 -4.05 -2.50
N PRO A 189 10.93 -3.44 -2.72
CA PRO A 189 11.81 -3.06 -1.61
C PRO A 189 11.38 -1.81 -0.85
N GLU A 190 10.64 -0.89 -1.46
CA GLU A 190 10.40 0.44 -0.88
C GLU A 190 8.99 0.97 -1.12
N MET A 191 8.59 1.95 -0.30
CA MET A 191 7.36 2.73 -0.46
C MET A 191 7.72 4.21 -0.59
N PRO A 192 7.56 4.81 -1.78
CA PRO A 192 7.62 6.26 -1.96
C PRO A 192 6.49 6.95 -1.21
N MET A 193 6.80 8.01 -0.46
CA MET A 193 5.86 8.82 0.31
C MET A 193 6.06 10.30 0.03
N ASP A 194 4.98 11.08 -0.03
CA ASP A 194 5.01 12.54 -0.19
C ASP A 194 5.66 13.22 1.03
N ALA A 195 6.90 13.67 0.88
CA ALA A 195 7.64 14.34 1.95
C ALA A 195 6.99 15.65 2.41
N THR A 196 6.21 16.31 1.55
CA THR A 196 5.63 17.64 1.79
C THR A 196 4.34 17.59 2.60
N ALA A 197 3.69 16.42 2.65
CA ALA A 197 2.38 16.26 3.26
C ALA A 197 2.42 15.90 4.76
N PHE A 198 3.58 15.52 5.29
CA PHE A 198 3.71 15.22 6.71
C PHE A 198 3.52 16.48 7.58
N ARG A 199 2.81 16.34 8.67
CA ARG A 199 2.70 17.32 9.75
C ARG A 199 3.56 16.94 10.95
N GLY A 200 3.73 15.64 11.18
CA GLY A 200 4.60 15.09 12.20
C GLY A 200 5.94 14.62 11.63
N ARG A 201 6.66 13.87 12.44
CA ARG A 201 7.93 13.26 12.02
C ARG A 201 7.64 12.05 11.12
N PRO A 202 8.16 11.99 9.88
CA PRO A 202 8.03 10.80 9.04
C PRO A 202 8.60 9.54 9.72
N PRO A 203 8.02 8.35 9.49
CA PRO A 203 8.65 7.10 9.89
C PRO A 203 9.95 6.91 9.10
N HIS A 204 10.95 6.28 9.72
CA HIS A 204 12.26 6.11 9.11
C HIS A 204 12.65 4.64 9.00
N SER A 205 12.89 4.19 7.78
CA SER A 205 13.52 2.89 7.48
C SER A 205 14.13 2.96 6.08
N GLU A 206 15.01 2.01 5.73
CA GLU A 206 15.55 1.85 4.38
C GLU A 206 14.46 1.53 3.33
N ARG A 207 13.28 1.13 3.78
CA ARG A 207 12.13 0.79 2.93
C ARG A 207 11.18 1.97 2.71
N ILE A 208 11.45 3.11 3.31
CA ILE A 208 10.66 4.34 3.16
C ILE A 208 11.47 5.35 2.40
N ARG A 209 11.00 5.74 1.23
CA ARG A 209 11.63 6.76 0.41
C ARG A 209 10.77 8.02 0.38
N LEU A 210 11.22 9.06 1.06
CA LEU A 210 10.57 10.36 1.01
C LEU A 210 10.88 11.04 -0.33
N THR A 211 9.86 11.54 -1.02
CA THR A 211 10.00 12.25 -2.29
C THR A 211 9.24 13.57 -2.28
N TYR A 212 9.82 14.57 -2.92
CA TYR A 212 9.17 15.87 -3.12
C TYR A 212 8.37 15.95 -4.44
N ASN A 213 8.39 14.88 -5.25
CA ASN A 213 7.63 14.76 -6.48
C ASN A 213 6.97 13.36 -6.56
N LEU A 214 5.97 13.15 -5.72
CA LEU A 214 5.24 11.89 -5.71
C LEU A 214 4.46 11.65 -7.01
N SER A 215 4.04 12.72 -7.70
CA SER A 215 3.35 12.62 -8.99
C SER A 215 4.22 11.92 -10.04
N ALA A 216 5.51 12.23 -10.09
CA ALA A 216 6.45 11.54 -10.97
C ALA A 216 6.49 10.02 -10.69
N GLU A 217 6.54 9.63 -9.41
CA GLU A 217 6.54 8.22 -9.01
C GLU A 217 5.23 7.51 -9.37
N ALA A 218 4.09 8.18 -9.14
CA ALA A 218 2.77 7.65 -9.47
C ALA A 218 2.61 7.46 -10.99
N HIS A 219 3.02 8.44 -11.78
CA HIS A 219 2.99 8.36 -13.24
C HIS A 219 3.99 7.34 -13.77
N ARG A 220 5.19 7.26 -13.19
CA ARG A 220 6.15 6.21 -13.54
C ARG A 220 5.54 4.83 -13.36
N LYS A 221 4.92 4.56 -12.19
CA LYS A 221 4.22 3.28 -11.95
C LYS A 221 3.09 3.07 -12.97
N MET A 222 2.25 4.08 -13.19
CA MET A 222 1.08 3.98 -14.06
C MET A 222 1.47 3.67 -15.51
N TYR A 223 2.39 4.46 -16.06
CA TYR A 223 2.76 4.36 -17.48
C TYR A 223 3.81 3.27 -17.77
N THR A 224 4.30 2.56 -16.77
CA THR A 224 5.20 1.42 -16.99
C THR A 224 4.64 0.14 -16.40
N PHE A 225 4.59 0.01 -15.07
CA PHE A 225 4.14 -1.20 -14.39
C PHE A 225 2.71 -1.58 -14.81
N ASN A 226 1.75 -0.64 -14.65
CA ASN A 226 0.36 -0.91 -15.02
C ASN A 226 0.20 -1.09 -16.54
N THR A 227 0.92 -0.32 -17.36
CA THR A 227 0.90 -0.46 -18.83
C THR A 227 1.41 -1.83 -19.28
N ALA A 228 2.50 -2.33 -18.70
CA ALA A 228 3.01 -3.66 -19.02
C ALA A 228 1.98 -4.75 -18.71
N TYR A 229 1.37 -4.70 -17.53
CA TYR A 229 0.34 -5.67 -17.13
C TYR A 229 -0.92 -5.58 -17.99
N ALA A 230 -1.41 -4.38 -18.28
CA ALA A 230 -2.54 -4.19 -19.18
C ALA A 230 -2.24 -4.70 -20.60
N SER A 231 -1.06 -4.41 -21.13
CA SER A 231 -0.63 -4.91 -22.44
C SER A 231 -0.60 -6.44 -22.50
N ILE A 232 -0.04 -7.07 -21.46
CA ILE A 232 -0.04 -8.54 -21.36
C ILE A 232 -1.47 -9.07 -21.31
N ALA A 233 -2.33 -8.53 -20.45
CA ALA A 233 -3.70 -9.01 -20.29
C ALA A 233 -4.50 -8.91 -21.59
N TYR A 234 -4.48 -7.77 -22.25
CA TYR A 234 -5.27 -7.53 -23.46
C TYR A 234 -4.74 -8.31 -24.68
N LEU A 235 -3.42 -8.35 -24.86
CA LEU A 235 -2.82 -9.08 -26.00
C LEU A 235 -2.90 -10.59 -25.84
N SER A 236 -2.95 -11.08 -24.60
CA SER A 236 -3.02 -12.53 -24.30
C SER A 236 -4.44 -13.07 -24.35
N SER A 237 -5.46 -12.26 -24.08
CA SER A 237 -6.86 -12.69 -24.01
C SER A 237 -7.33 -13.43 -25.29
N PRO A 238 -7.07 -12.94 -26.52
CA PRO A 238 -7.47 -13.67 -27.73
C PRO A 238 -6.68 -14.97 -27.97
N LYS A 239 -5.52 -15.12 -27.32
CA LYS A 239 -4.63 -16.29 -27.47
C LYS A 239 -4.83 -17.35 -26.38
N HIS A 240 -5.77 -17.09 -25.43
CA HIS A 240 -6.16 -18.00 -24.35
C HIS A 240 -5.03 -18.41 -23.40
N TYR A 241 -4.01 -17.58 -23.22
CA TYR A 241 -3.00 -17.79 -22.19
C TYR A 241 -3.65 -17.68 -20.79
N VAL A 242 -3.19 -18.52 -19.86
CA VAL A 242 -3.65 -18.51 -18.47
C VAL A 242 -2.73 -17.66 -17.58
N TRP A 243 -1.42 -17.79 -17.79
CA TRP A 243 -0.39 -17.16 -16.96
C TRP A 243 0.35 -16.05 -17.69
N ALA A 244 0.66 -14.96 -16.99
CA ALA A 244 1.48 -13.88 -17.55
C ALA A 244 2.86 -14.37 -18.00
N THR A 245 3.47 -15.28 -17.24
CA THR A 245 4.76 -15.90 -17.61
C THR A 245 4.72 -16.74 -18.88
N GLU A 246 3.57 -17.31 -19.24
CA GLU A 246 3.37 -18.01 -20.52
C GLU A 246 3.21 -17.01 -21.66
N ALA A 247 2.38 -16.00 -21.46
CA ALA A 247 2.15 -14.95 -22.44
C ALA A 247 3.44 -14.21 -22.81
N MET A 248 4.32 -13.96 -21.86
CA MET A 248 5.61 -13.31 -22.10
C MET A 248 6.62 -14.16 -22.89
N LYS A 249 6.35 -15.46 -23.11
CA LYS A 249 7.14 -16.30 -24.03
C LYS A 249 6.70 -16.16 -25.49
N ASP A 250 5.52 -15.57 -25.73
CA ASP A 250 5.06 -15.24 -27.09
C ASP A 250 5.86 -14.04 -27.61
N PRO A 251 6.59 -14.18 -28.76
CA PRO A 251 7.47 -13.13 -29.24
C PRO A 251 6.76 -11.83 -29.61
N ASP A 252 5.50 -11.89 -30.03
CA ASP A 252 4.74 -10.70 -30.43
C ASP A 252 4.24 -9.94 -29.22
N ILE A 253 3.76 -10.64 -28.18
CA ILE A 253 3.36 -10.05 -26.91
C ILE A 253 4.58 -9.42 -26.23
N HIS A 254 5.67 -10.18 -26.12
CA HIS A 254 6.92 -9.70 -25.52
C HIS A 254 7.40 -8.42 -26.19
N ARG A 255 7.47 -8.40 -27.53
CA ARG A 255 7.88 -7.23 -28.31
C ARG A 255 7.00 -6.03 -28.02
N SER A 256 5.68 -6.19 -28.06
CA SER A 256 4.73 -5.10 -27.82
C SER A 256 4.85 -4.53 -26.42
N VAL A 257 5.07 -5.37 -25.40
CA VAL A 257 5.29 -4.91 -24.02
C VAL A 257 6.58 -4.10 -23.90
N ILE A 258 7.68 -4.58 -24.53
CA ILE A 258 8.97 -3.86 -24.51
C ILE A 258 8.86 -2.50 -25.22
N GLU A 259 8.20 -2.46 -26.37
CA GLU A 259 7.98 -1.23 -27.15
C GLU A 259 7.14 -0.23 -26.35
N ALA A 260 6.05 -0.66 -25.72
CA ALA A 260 5.21 0.18 -24.86
C ALA A 260 5.98 0.76 -23.64
N LEU A 261 6.82 -0.06 -23.01
CA LEU A 261 7.68 0.39 -21.93
C LEU A 261 8.72 1.41 -22.41
N HIS A 262 9.27 1.21 -23.61
CA HIS A 262 10.24 2.15 -24.18
C HIS A 262 9.61 3.49 -24.51
N GLU A 263 8.45 3.52 -25.18
CA GLU A 263 7.69 4.75 -25.47
C GLU A 263 7.34 5.51 -24.20
N SER A 264 6.81 4.81 -23.18
CA SER A 264 6.49 5.38 -21.89
C SER A 264 7.73 5.98 -21.22
N SER A 265 8.88 5.31 -21.32
CA SER A 265 10.13 5.79 -20.72
C SER A 265 10.59 7.10 -21.36
N ILE A 266 10.48 7.24 -22.67
CA ILE A 266 10.81 8.51 -23.38
C ILE A 266 9.93 9.65 -22.85
N GLY A 267 8.61 9.43 -22.76
CA GLY A 267 7.68 10.43 -22.23
C GLY A 267 7.98 10.82 -20.78
N LEU A 268 8.25 9.84 -19.93
CA LEU A 268 8.57 10.06 -18.51
C LEU A 268 9.91 10.78 -18.31
N CYS A 269 10.92 10.48 -19.13
CA CYS A 269 12.19 11.23 -19.12
C CYS A 269 11.95 12.70 -19.48
N GLY A 270 11.15 12.97 -20.51
CA GLY A 270 10.86 14.34 -20.95
C GLY A 270 10.03 15.15 -19.96
N GLU A 271 9.03 14.52 -19.33
CA GLU A 271 8.10 15.22 -18.42
C GLU A 271 8.65 15.38 -17.00
N TYR A 272 9.31 14.34 -16.47
CA TYR A 272 9.71 14.28 -15.05
C TYR A 272 11.22 14.33 -14.83
N GLY A 273 12.03 14.30 -15.87
CA GLY A 273 13.47 14.38 -15.80
C GLY A 273 14.15 13.09 -15.30
N PHE A 274 13.48 11.92 -15.38
CA PHE A 274 14.14 10.63 -15.19
C PHE A 274 15.22 10.44 -16.24
N THR A 275 16.34 9.82 -15.88
CA THR A 275 17.35 9.47 -16.87
C THR A 275 16.99 8.20 -17.64
N PRO A 276 17.49 8.03 -18.87
CA PRO A 276 17.30 6.77 -19.61
C PRO A 276 17.78 5.55 -18.85
N GLU A 277 18.88 5.67 -18.12
CA GLU A 277 19.50 4.60 -17.32
C GLU A 277 18.61 4.21 -16.14
N GLU A 278 18.00 5.20 -15.45
CA GLU A 278 17.04 4.97 -14.37
C GLU A 278 15.81 4.24 -14.90
N MET A 279 15.31 4.62 -16.06
CA MET A 279 14.14 3.98 -16.67
C MET A 279 14.44 2.58 -17.20
N GLU A 280 15.64 2.34 -17.72
CA GLU A 280 16.07 1.01 -18.14
C GLU A 280 16.14 0.05 -16.94
N GLU A 281 16.76 0.46 -15.85
CA GLU A 281 16.84 -0.34 -14.62
C GLU A 281 15.46 -0.58 -14.01
N TRP A 282 14.60 0.43 -14.04
CA TRP A 282 13.22 0.31 -13.60
C TRP A 282 12.44 -0.72 -14.43
N ASN A 283 12.53 -0.67 -15.76
CA ASN A 283 11.86 -1.60 -16.66
C ASN A 283 12.38 -3.03 -16.49
N LYS A 284 13.68 -3.21 -16.26
CA LYS A 284 14.26 -4.53 -15.92
C LYS A 284 13.63 -5.13 -14.66
N ARG A 285 13.38 -4.31 -13.63
CA ARG A 285 12.71 -4.76 -12.40
C ARG A 285 11.26 -5.16 -12.67
N ILE A 286 10.52 -4.40 -13.48
CA ILE A 286 9.15 -4.74 -13.86
C ILE A 286 9.11 -6.10 -14.58
N LEU A 287 9.95 -6.27 -15.58
CA LEU A 287 10.01 -7.50 -16.35
C LEU A 287 10.40 -8.70 -15.47
N ALA A 288 11.32 -8.52 -14.52
CA ALA A 288 11.70 -9.56 -13.57
C ALA A 288 10.53 -9.96 -12.63
N VAL A 289 9.65 -9.03 -12.27
CA VAL A 289 8.44 -9.32 -11.50
C VAL A 289 7.44 -10.10 -12.36
N ILE A 290 7.21 -9.67 -13.59
CA ILE A 290 6.28 -10.32 -14.53
C ILE A 290 6.74 -11.77 -14.85
N ASP A 291 8.04 -11.98 -15.05
CA ASP A 291 8.63 -13.30 -15.35
C ASP A 291 8.83 -14.19 -14.12
N ASN A 292 8.23 -13.80 -12.97
CA ASN A 292 8.39 -14.57 -11.74
C ASN A 292 7.27 -15.63 -11.59
N PRO A 293 7.57 -16.93 -11.78
CA PRO A 293 6.54 -17.97 -11.74
C PRO A 293 5.92 -18.17 -10.35
N LEU A 294 6.60 -17.76 -9.28
CA LEU A 294 6.09 -17.89 -7.91
C LEU A 294 5.01 -16.88 -7.56
N LEU A 295 4.79 -15.84 -8.37
CA LEU A 295 3.69 -14.89 -8.18
C LEU A 295 2.34 -15.43 -8.69
N GLY A 296 2.35 -16.37 -9.64
CA GLY A 296 1.13 -16.99 -10.12
C GLY A 296 0.13 -15.98 -10.72
N ASP A 297 0.63 -14.99 -11.47
CA ASP A 297 -0.23 -13.96 -12.05
C ASP A 297 -1.03 -14.51 -13.24
N THR A 298 -2.36 -14.56 -13.08
CA THR A 298 -3.26 -14.99 -14.16
C THR A 298 -3.69 -13.81 -15.03
N ILE A 299 -3.88 -14.08 -16.32
CA ILE A 299 -4.38 -13.08 -17.29
C ILE A 299 -5.73 -12.50 -16.84
N ASN A 300 -6.63 -13.33 -16.31
CA ASN A 300 -7.93 -12.88 -15.82
C ASN A 300 -7.80 -11.87 -14.66
N ARG A 301 -6.88 -12.12 -13.71
CA ARG A 301 -6.66 -11.19 -12.60
C ARG A 301 -6.10 -9.86 -13.12
N LEU A 302 -5.15 -9.91 -14.05
CA LEU A 302 -4.53 -8.70 -14.61
C LEU A 302 -5.48 -7.85 -15.44
N GLY A 303 -6.45 -8.48 -16.10
CA GLY A 303 -7.46 -7.80 -16.92
C GLY A 303 -8.69 -7.32 -16.15
N SER A 304 -8.79 -7.60 -14.83
CA SER A 304 -9.92 -7.19 -13.98
C SER A 304 -9.61 -6.00 -13.07
N ASP A 305 -8.37 -5.55 -13.02
CA ASP A 305 -7.92 -4.40 -12.19
C ASP A 305 -8.15 -3.05 -12.90
#